data_1781a47e5b27f83d2f86fcf3c39f6df7
#
_entry.id   1781a47e5b27f83d2f86fcf3c39f6df7
#
_cell.length_a   1.000
_cell.length_b   1.000
_cell.length_c   1.000
_cell.angle_alpha   90.00
_cell.angle_beta   90.00
_cell.angle_gamma   90.00
#
_symmetry.space_group_name_H-M   'P 1'
#
loop_
_entity.id
_entity.type
_entity.pdbx_description
1 polymer ?
#
loop_
_entity_poly.entity_id
_entity_poly.type
_entity_poly.pdbx_seq_one_letter_code
_entity_poly.pdbx_strand_id
1 'polypeptide(L)'
;MAATTDMEELSVYFGDGNHKGRRAHVMWCPDKKEYFVEMIHAAGHYELRGMGIHSESYAEDCAEIFVMGWGEFTDEYILSRQES
;
A
#
# COMPACT_ATOMS: atom_id res chain seq x y z
N MET A 1 7.41 20.89 13.71
CA MET A 1 7.27 20.44 13.67
C MET A 1 7.05 19.69 13.58
N ALA A 2 6.95 19.52 13.49
CA ALA A 2 6.62 18.83 13.35
C ALA A 2 6.81 17.81 13.03
N ALA A 3 7.08 17.36 13.27
CA ALA A 3 7.43 16.35 13.23
C ALA A 3 6.86 15.43 12.65
N THR A 4 6.40 15.58 11.93
CA THR A 4 5.89 14.67 11.43
C THR A 4 6.66 13.74 10.91
N THR A 5 6.32 12.68 10.90
CA THR A 5 6.91 11.66 10.35
C THR A 5 7.12 11.86 8.98
N ASP A 6 8.28 11.98 8.60
CA ASP A 6 8.59 12.12 7.23
C ASP A 6 8.65 10.77 6.63
N MET A 7 7.55 10.29 6.15
CA MET A 7 7.55 9.06 5.38
C MET A 7 8.03 9.35 3.98
N GLU A 8 8.81 8.44 3.45
CA GLU A 8 9.34 8.57 2.10
C GLU A 8 8.47 7.79 1.14
N GLU A 9 7.98 8.43 0.09
CA GLU A 9 7.18 7.74 -0.90
C GLU A 9 8.11 6.98 -1.84
N LEU A 10 7.90 5.68 -1.95
CA LEU A 10 8.76 4.84 -2.77
C LEU A 10 8.16 4.53 -4.12
N SER A 11 6.86 4.34 -4.18
CA SER A 11 6.19 4.06 -5.45
C SER A 11 4.72 4.41 -5.33
N VAL A 12 4.08 4.57 -6.47
CA VAL A 12 2.67 4.90 -6.51
C VAL A 12 2.03 4.03 -7.58
N TYR A 13 0.82 3.57 -7.31
CA TYR A 13 0.05 2.72 -8.20
C TYR A 13 -1.30 3.37 -8.44
N PHE A 14 -1.79 3.24 -9.66
CA PHE A 14 -3.08 3.80 -10.03
C PHE A 14 -3.99 2.69 -10.56
N GLY A 15 -5.26 2.78 -10.22
CA GLY A 15 -6.25 1.89 -10.78
C GLY A 15 -6.62 2.32 -12.18
N ASP A 16 -7.24 1.40 -12.94
CA ASP A 16 -7.72 1.76 -14.24
C ASP A 16 -9.00 0.98 -14.53
N GLY A 17 -9.64 1.27 -15.64
CA GLY A 17 -10.89 0.63 -15.98
C GLY A 17 -11.94 0.93 -14.93
N ASN A 18 -12.55 -0.10 -14.39
CA ASN A 18 -13.59 0.04 -13.37
C ASN A 18 -13.06 0.54 -12.04
N HIS A 19 -11.74 0.57 -11.89
CA HIS A 19 -11.12 0.98 -10.65
C HIS A 19 -10.35 2.28 -10.80
N LYS A 20 -10.67 3.01 -11.85
CA LYS A 20 -10.10 4.31 -12.06
C LYS A 20 -10.46 5.19 -10.88
N GLY A 21 -9.50 5.91 -10.37
CA GLY A 21 -9.72 6.73 -9.19
C GLY A 21 -9.13 6.13 -7.93
N ARG A 22 -8.81 4.85 -7.94
CA ARG A 22 -8.09 4.26 -6.82
C ARG A 22 -6.61 4.58 -6.98
N ARG A 23 -5.97 4.78 -5.85
CA ARG A 23 -4.54 5.10 -5.86
C ARG A 23 -3.92 4.51 -4.61
N ALA A 24 -2.70 4.04 -4.72
CA ALA A 24 -1.99 3.51 -3.57
C ALA A 24 -0.56 3.99 -3.61
N HIS A 25 -0.04 4.36 -2.45
CA HIS A 25 1.34 4.81 -2.31
C HIS A 25 2.05 3.87 -1.35
N VAL A 26 3.21 3.38 -1.75
CA VAL A 26 4.06 2.60 -0.87
C VAL A 26 5.04 3.56 -0.22
N MET A 27 5.10 3.56 1.08
CA MET A 27 5.88 4.53 1.84
C MET A 27 6.76 3.83 2.84
N TRP A 28 7.88 4.47 3.15
CA TRP A 28 8.80 3.99 4.16
C TRP A 28 8.80 4.95 5.33
N CYS A 29 8.64 4.43 6.53
CA CYS A 29 8.67 5.23 7.74
C CYS A 29 9.97 4.92 8.49
N PRO A 30 10.95 5.81 8.46
CA PRO A 30 12.22 5.51 9.12
C PRO A 30 12.11 5.45 10.64
N ASP A 31 11.18 6.20 11.21
CA ASP A 31 11.01 6.19 12.65
C ASP A 31 10.55 4.84 13.15
N LYS A 32 9.64 4.21 12.43
CA LYS A 32 9.11 2.92 12.83
C LYS A 32 9.79 1.78 12.13
N LYS A 33 10.62 2.07 11.14
CA LYS A 33 11.32 1.07 10.35
C LYS A 33 10.32 0.09 9.76
N GLU A 34 9.29 0.65 9.16
CA GLU A 34 8.17 -0.13 8.67
C GLU A 34 7.68 0.49 7.37
N TYR A 35 7.21 -0.36 6.47
CA TYR A 35 6.57 0.11 5.24
C TYR A 35 5.10 0.33 5.49
N PHE A 36 4.54 1.31 4.82
CA PHE A 36 3.12 1.62 4.90
C PHE A 36 2.55 1.68 3.49
N VAL A 37 1.29 1.35 3.36
CA VAL A 37 0.57 1.51 2.12
C VAL A 37 -0.58 2.46 2.38
N GLU A 38 -0.58 3.57 1.64
CA GLU A 38 -1.65 4.55 1.72
C GLU A 38 -2.61 4.24 0.58
N MET A 39 -3.85 3.91 0.91
CA MET A 39 -4.84 3.50 -0.07
C MET A 39 -5.94 4.53 -0.14
N ILE A 40 -6.17 5.03 -1.34
CA ILE A 40 -7.18 6.05 -1.56
C ILE A 40 -8.20 5.50 -2.54
N HIS A 41 -9.45 5.39 -2.08
CA HIS A 41 -10.54 4.87 -2.88
C HIS A 41 -11.10 5.98 -3.79
N ALA A 42 -11.76 5.56 -4.84
CA ALA A 42 -12.33 6.50 -5.80
C ALA A 42 -13.27 7.50 -5.16
N ALA A 43 -13.96 7.09 -4.12
CA ALA A 43 -14.90 7.96 -3.43
C ALA A 43 -14.25 8.86 -2.41
N GLY A 44 -12.93 8.82 -2.30
CA GLY A 44 -12.23 9.66 -1.36
C GLY A 44 -11.94 9.02 -0.02
N HIS A 45 -12.37 7.81 0.19
CA HIS A 45 -12.02 7.09 1.41
C HIS A 45 -10.53 6.84 1.45
N TYR A 46 -9.98 6.93 2.64
CA TYR A 46 -8.55 6.88 2.84
C TYR A 46 -8.22 5.85 3.91
N GLU A 47 -7.22 5.06 3.67
CA GLU A 47 -6.75 4.09 4.65
C GLU A 47 -5.23 4.04 4.60
N LEU A 48 -4.59 4.08 5.76
CA LEU A 48 -3.15 3.93 5.85
C LEU A 48 -2.88 2.66 6.64
N ARG A 49 -2.20 1.72 6.03
CA ARG A 49 -1.98 0.43 6.66
C ARG A 49 -0.48 0.15 6.79
N GLY A 50 -0.07 -0.18 8.00
CA GLY A 50 1.32 -0.57 8.26
C GLY A 50 1.55 -2.02 7.90
N MET A 51 2.72 -2.30 7.36
CA MET A 51 3.05 -3.65 6.88
C MET A 51 3.81 -4.46 7.92
N GLY A 52 4.10 -3.89 9.07
CA GLY A 52 4.78 -4.63 10.13
C GLY A 52 6.18 -5.05 9.74
N ILE A 53 6.48 -6.32 9.86
CA ILE A 53 7.81 -6.81 9.55
C ILE A 53 7.98 -7.19 8.08
N HIS A 54 6.96 -6.97 7.28
CA HIS A 54 7.02 -7.38 5.88
C HIS A 54 7.87 -6.44 5.05
N SER A 55 8.33 -6.94 3.92
CA SER A 55 9.26 -6.23 3.07
C SER A 55 8.59 -5.21 2.16
N GLU A 56 9.40 -4.46 1.45
CA GLU A 56 8.91 -3.52 0.45
C GLU A 56 8.12 -4.25 -0.63
N SER A 57 8.60 -5.41 -1.02
CA SER A 57 7.92 -6.20 -2.04
C SER A 57 6.50 -6.58 -1.60
N TYR A 58 6.35 -6.88 -0.33
CA TYR A 58 5.04 -7.19 0.24
C TYR A 58 4.14 -5.95 0.15
N ALA A 59 4.68 -4.78 0.47
CA ALA A 59 3.91 -3.54 0.40
C ALA A 59 3.50 -3.24 -1.04
N GLU A 60 4.38 -3.49 -1.98
CA GLU A 60 4.08 -3.26 -3.39
C GLU A 60 2.95 -4.17 -3.86
N ASP A 61 2.96 -5.43 -3.43
CA ASP A 61 1.88 -6.34 -3.78
C ASP A 61 0.56 -5.88 -3.19
N CYS A 62 0.57 -5.39 -1.96
CA CYS A 62 -0.65 -4.85 -1.36
C CYS A 62 -1.20 -3.68 -2.17
N ALA A 63 -0.32 -2.78 -2.57
CA ALA A 63 -0.73 -1.61 -3.33
C ALA A 63 -1.31 -2.02 -4.67
N GLU A 64 -0.66 -2.96 -5.34
CA GLU A 64 -1.11 -3.41 -6.64
C GLU A 64 -2.47 -4.09 -6.55
N ILE A 65 -2.63 -4.96 -5.57
CA ILE A 65 -3.88 -5.67 -5.38
C ILE A 65 -5.02 -4.69 -5.12
N PHE A 66 -4.75 -3.68 -4.32
CA PHE A 66 -5.77 -2.70 -4.01
C PHE A 66 -6.24 -1.96 -5.27
N VAL A 67 -5.30 -1.48 -6.09
CA VAL A 67 -5.70 -0.69 -7.25
C VAL A 67 -6.30 -1.56 -8.35
N MET A 68 -6.07 -2.87 -8.31
CA MET A 68 -6.68 -3.78 -9.26
C MET A 68 -8.12 -4.12 -8.88
N GLY A 69 -8.59 -3.61 -7.76
CA GLY A 69 -9.98 -3.78 -7.39
C GLY A 69 -10.28 -4.99 -6.55
N TRP A 70 -9.28 -5.67 -6.06
CA TRP A 70 -9.51 -6.80 -5.18
C TRP A 70 -9.94 -6.22 -3.84
N GLY A 71 -11.07 -6.60 -3.38
CA GLY A 71 -11.68 -5.99 -2.22
C GLY A 71 -10.91 -6.22 -0.96
N GLU A 72 -10.36 -7.39 -0.81
CA GLU A 72 -9.62 -7.71 0.38
C GLU A 72 -8.39 -8.46 0.02
N PHE A 73 -7.34 -8.24 0.76
CA PHE A 73 -6.15 -9.03 0.61
C PHE A 73 -5.72 -9.45 2.00
N THR A 74 -5.27 -10.70 2.11
CA THR A 74 -4.80 -11.23 3.36
C THR A 74 -3.32 -11.48 3.25
N ASP A 75 -2.67 -11.57 4.40
CA ASP A 75 -1.26 -11.91 4.42
C ASP A 75 -1.00 -13.19 3.65
N GLU A 76 -1.90 -14.14 3.80
CA GLU A 76 -1.75 -15.43 3.17
C GLU A 76 -1.69 -15.30 1.65
N TYR A 77 -2.58 -14.51 1.10
CA TYR A 77 -2.64 -14.33 -0.34
C TYR A 77 -1.40 -13.62 -0.87
N ILE A 78 -0.98 -12.57 -0.18
CA ILE A 78 0.17 -11.80 -0.62
C ILE A 78 1.44 -12.62 -0.54
N LEU A 79 1.62 -13.36 0.55
CA LEU A 79 2.80 -14.19 0.69
C LEU A 79 2.83 -15.30 -0.35
N SER A 80 1.67 -15.81 -0.72
CA SER A 80 1.57 -16.79 -1.78
C SER A 80 2.08 -16.24 -3.10
N ARG A 81 1.73 -15.00 -3.41
CA ARG A 81 2.20 -14.36 -4.62
C ARG A 81 3.71 -14.19 -4.63
N GLN A 82 4.29 -13.92 -3.48
CA GLN A 82 5.72 -13.69 -3.40
C GLN A 82 6.54 -14.96 -3.50
N GLU A 83 5.90 -16.08 -3.24
CA GLU A 83 6.59 -17.35 -3.33
C GLU A 83 6.63 -17.93 -4.74
N SER A 84 5.85 -17.40 -5.64
CA SER A 84 5.78 -17.99 -6.97
C SER A 84 6.75 -17.39 -7.96
#